data_41d2ce2304e420f4c3ff6e6523c05be2
#
_entry.id   41d2ce2304e420f4c3ff6e6523c05be2
#
_cell.length_a   1.000
_cell.length_b   1.000
_cell.length_c   1.000
_cell.angle_alpha   90.00
_cell.angle_beta   90.00
_cell.angle_gamma   90.00
#
_symmetry.space_group_name_H-M   'P 1'
#
loop_
_entity.id
_entity.type
_entity.pdbx_description
1 polymer ?
#
loop_
_entity_poly.entity_id
_entity_poly.type
_entity_poly.pdbx_seq_one_letter_code
_entity_poly.pdbx_strand_id
1 'polypeptide(L)'
;MGRFVNPDNSAFQVALNSPIYVDKTGLLEYTNSVLNTTEAYICNSRTRRFGKSYAANMLAAYYSKGCNSEEMFSGLDISRESDFKTHLNKYDVIHLDIQWFLANCDNVDNVVAFITKSVQAELREIYPGVLPEEEISLSESLSRIKNIVGQKFIIIIDEWDVLIRDEAANKKVQEKYINFLRAMFKGTEPTKYIQLAYLTGILPIKKEKTQSALNNFDEFTMLDAGVMAPYIGFTEAEVKDLCEKYHRDFEKVKYWYDGYLLEDYQVYNPKAVVSVCVRGRFRSYWSETASYEAIVPFINMNYDGLKNAIIEILSGASIKVNTAAFKNDTVNIQSKDDVLTYLIHLGYLGYNQNRRTAFVPNEEIRQELTTAVESRQWNEMITFQQESEHLLEATLDMDEEAVEEGIEKIHTEYVSNIQYNNENSLSSVLAIAYLSSMEYYFKPVRELPTGRGFADFVFIPKPEYVSSYPALVVELKWNKNVKTALQQIKEKQYPDSVLDYTGDILLVGINYDKKTKEHQCLIEKYEKL
;
A
#
# COMPACT_ATOMS: atom_id res chain seq x y z
N MET A 1 -30.97 9.86 18.88
CA MET A 1 -30.00 9.30 17.90
C MET A 1 -30.07 10.15 16.66
N GLY A 2 -28.98 10.76 16.31
CA GLY A 2 -28.82 11.47 15.03
C GLY A 2 -28.11 10.61 14.00
N ARG A 3 -28.00 11.13 12.80
CA ARG A 3 -27.25 10.51 11.72
C ARG A 3 -25.75 10.76 11.84
N PHE A 4 -25.38 11.96 12.27
CA PHE A 4 -24.02 12.42 12.42
C PHE A 4 -23.62 12.60 13.88
N VAL A 5 -24.56 12.97 14.74
CA VAL A 5 -24.33 13.16 16.17
C VAL A 5 -24.98 12.00 16.92
N ASN A 6 -24.18 11.29 17.69
CA ASN A 6 -24.59 10.07 18.40
C ASN A 6 -25.23 9.03 17.45
N PRO A 7 -24.51 8.61 16.37
CA PRO A 7 -25.03 7.64 15.43
C PRO A 7 -25.31 6.30 16.12
N ASP A 8 -26.11 5.47 15.46
CA ASP A 8 -26.37 4.10 15.89
C ASP A 8 -25.19 3.15 15.55
N ASN A 9 -25.31 1.88 15.92
CA ASN A 9 -24.29 0.85 15.72
C ASN A 9 -24.54 -0.05 14.49
N SER A 10 -25.53 0.26 13.66
CA SER A 10 -25.96 -0.59 12.55
C SER A 10 -24.84 -0.83 11.52
N ALA A 11 -24.01 0.19 11.26
CA ALA A 11 -22.88 0.07 10.32
C ALA A 11 -21.83 -0.94 10.80
N PHE A 12 -21.53 -0.99 12.09
CA PHE A 12 -20.63 -1.99 12.66
C PHE A 12 -21.29 -3.37 12.73
N GLN A 13 -22.61 -3.44 12.98
CA GLN A 13 -23.34 -4.71 12.93
C GLN A 13 -23.25 -5.38 11.56
N VAL A 14 -23.30 -4.60 10.47
CA VAL A 14 -23.10 -5.13 9.11
C VAL A 14 -21.70 -5.75 8.95
N ALA A 15 -20.68 -5.16 9.55
CA ALA A 15 -19.33 -5.74 9.54
C ALA A 15 -19.29 -7.09 10.29
N LEU A 16 -19.87 -7.17 11.47
CA LEU A 16 -19.93 -8.39 12.28
C LEU A 16 -20.74 -9.51 11.60
N ASN A 17 -21.76 -9.16 10.84
CA ASN A 17 -22.59 -10.13 10.08
C ASN A 17 -21.89 -10.67 8.82
N SER A 18 -20.70 -10.12 8.47
CA SER A 18 -19.97 -10.57 7.29
C SER A 18 -19.47 -12.02 7.47
N PRO A 19 -19.41 -12.83 6.39
CA PRO A 19 -18.93 -14.23 6.48
C PRO A 19 -17.53 -14.36 7.07
N ILE A 20 -16.70 -13.34 6.87
CA ILE A 20 -15.37 -13.22 7.47
C ILE A 20 -15.30 -11.86 8.17
N TYR A 21 -15.20 -11.90 9.47
CA TYR A 21 -14.84 -10.77 10.33
C TYR A 21 -13.59 -11.14 11.10
N VAL A 22 -12.61 -10.24 11.13
CA VAL A 22 -11.40 -10.36 11.94
C VAL A 22 -11.48 -9.29 13.02
N ASP A 23 -11.30 -9.70 14.26
CA ASP A 23 -11.40 -8.80 15.41
C ASP A 23 -10.25 -7.80 15.43
N LYS A 24 -10.59 -6.51 15.41
CA LYS A 24 -9.65 -5.38 15.50
C LYS A 24 -9.97 -4.47 16.67
N THR A 25 -10.75 -4.97 17.63
CA THR A 25 -11.17 -4.18 18.80
C THR A 25 -10.03 -3.83 19.75
N GLY A 26 -8.84 -4.42 19.61
CA GLY A 26 -7.62 -3.93 20.25
C GLY A 26 -7.28 -2.47 19.93
N LEU A 27 -7.77 -1.92 18.81
CA LEU A 27 -7.70 -0.48 18.54
C LEU A 27 -8.40 0.34 19.64
N LEU A 28 -9.47 -0.18 20.23
CA LEU A 28 -10.24 0.50 21.29
C LEU A 28 -9.43 0.59 22.59
N GLU A 29 -8.60 -0.41 22.91
CA GLU A 29 -7.67 -0.35 24.04
C GLU A 29 -6.74 0.86 23.91
N TYR A 30 -6.12 1.03 22.74
CA TYR A 30 -5.27 2.18 22.49
C TYR A 30 -6.06 3.49 22.57
N THR A 31 -7.21 3.60 21.89
CA THR A 31 -7.98 4.84 21.89
C THR A 31 -8.56 5.18 23.26
N ASN A 32 -8.92 4.19 24.10
CA ASN A 32 -9.30 4.40 25.49
C ASN A 32 -8.14 5.02 26.30
N SER A 33 -6.92 4.51 26.11
CA SER A 33 -5.75 4.95 26.87
C SER A 33 -5.35 6.41 26.61
N VAL A 34 -5.67 6.93 25.42
CA VAL A 34 -5.29 8.30 25.02
C VAL A 34 -6.42 9.33 25.16
N LEU A 35 -7.62 8.93 25.61
CA LEU A 35 -8.72 9.87 25.83
C LEU A 35 -8.31 11.04 26.72
N ASN A 36 -8.60 12.27 26.29
CA ASN A 36 -8.27 13.52 26.99
C ASN A 36 -6.76 13.75 27.22
N THR A 37 -5.89 13.14 26.43
CA THR A 37 -4.43 13.36 26.44
C THR A 37 -3.99 14.17 25.22
N THR A 38 -2.69 14.45 25.11
CA THR A 38 -2.09 15.08 23.91
C THR A 38 -2.12 14.15 22.70
N GLU A 39 -2.11 12.85 22.92
CA GLU A 39 -2.14 11.78 21.90
C GLU A 39 -3.58 11.43 21.44
N ALA A 40 -4.58 12.17 21.92
CA ALA A 40 -5.98 11.96 21.54
C ALA A 40 -6.34 12.40 20.11
N TYR A 41 -5.39 12.93 19.36
CA TYR A 41 -5.58 13.38 17.98
C TYR A 41 -4.88 12.42 17.03
N ILE A 42 -5.63 11.52 16.44
CA ILE A 42 -5.14 10.40 15.63
C ILE A 42 -5.52 10.60 14.17
N CYS A 43 -4.56 10.53 13.25
CA CYS A 43 -4.82 10.44 11.82
C CYS A 43 -4.26 9.12 11.30
N ASN A 44 -5.13 8.17 10.95
CA ASN A 44 -4.74 6.86 10.46
C ASN A 44 -4.97 6.74 8.94
N SER A 45 -3.89 6.84 8.17
CA SER A 45 -3.93 6.79 6.71
C SER A 45 -3.45 5.43 6.20
N ARG A 46 -4.31 4.75 5.46
CA ARG A 46 -4.05 3.45 4.82
C ARG A 46 -4.62 3.44 3.41
N THR A 47 -4.05 2.64 2.57
CA THR A 47 -4.58 2.43 1.22
C THR A 47 -6.02 1.93 1.21
N ARG A 48 -6.66 1.94 0.05
CA ARG A 48 -8.04 1.49 -0.11
C ARG A 48 -8.22 0.04 0.33
N ARG A 49 -9.41 -0.29 0.89
CA ARG A 49 -9.84 -1.65 1.26
C ARG A 49 -9.09 -2.29 2.45
N PHE A 50 -8.34 -1.51 3.21
CA PHE A 50 -7.67 -1.97 4.43
C PHE A 50 -8.57 -1.98 5.69
N GLY A 51 -9.83 -1.59 5.58
CA GLY A 51 -10.78 -1.65 6.71
C GLY A 51 -10.89 -0.36 7.52
N LYS A 52 -10.46 0.79 6.99
CA LYS A 52 -10.54 2.11 7.64
C LYS A 52 -11.95 2.46 8.12
N SER A 53 -12.94 2.37 7.22
CA SER A 53 -14.33 2.65 7.55
C SER A 53 -14.92 1.65 8.56
N TYR A 54 -14.46 0.39 8.57
CA TYR A 54 -14.83 -0.57 9.60
C TYR A 54 -14.33 -0.12 10.98
N ALA A 55 -13.09 0.39 11.06
CA ALA A 55 -12.54 0.94 12.30
C ALA A 55 -13.32 2.19 12.75
N ALA A 56 -13.63 3.12 11.85
CA ALA A 56 -14.43 4.30 12.15
C ALA A 56 -15.84 3.93 12.67
N ASN A 57 -16.51 2.97 12.03
CA ASN A 57 -17.82 2.45 12.46
C ASN A 57 -17.74 1.72 13.80
N MET A 58 -16.68 0.96 14.05
CA MET A 58 -16.42 0.29 15.33
C MET A 58 -16.25 1.30 16.47
N LEU A 59 -15.43 2.34 16.26
CA LEU A 59 -15.27 3.43 17.23
C LEU A 59 -16.60 4.13 17.51
N ALA A 60 -17.38 4.44 16.47
CA ALA A 60 -18.69 5.06 16.64
C ALA A 60 -19.65 4.15 17.43
N ALA A 61 -19.72 2.87 17.10
CA ALA A 61 -20.58 1.90 17.81
C ALA A 61 -20.16 1.71 19.26
N TYR A 62 -18.86 1.77 19.56
CA TYR A 62 -18.35 1.59 20.92
C TYR A 62 -18.58 2.83 21.79
N TYR A 63 -18.25 4.01 21.28
CA TYR A 63 -18.28 5.22 22.10
C TYR A 63 -19.64 5.92 22.19
N SER A 64 -20.45 5.86 21.11
CA SER A 64 -21.67 6.65 21.00
C SER A 64 -22.69 6.31 22.07
N LYS A 65 -23.09 7.30 22.85
CA LYS A 65 -24.20 7.18 23.83
C LYS A 65 -25.57 7.00 23.15
N GLY A 66 -25.65 7.15 21.84
CA GLY A 66 -26.82 6.79 21.04
C GLY A 66 -26.98 5.29 20.82
N CYS A 67 -26.02 4.47 21.26
CA CYS A 67 -26.00 3.02 21.04
C CYS A 67 -26.30 2.24 22.31
N ASN A 68 -26.70 0.97 22.14
CA ASN A 68 -26.62 -0.08 23.13
C ASN A 68 -25.87 -1.25 22.49
N SER A 69 -24.56 -1.29 22.70
CA SER A 69 -23.64 -2.17 21.98
C SER A 69 -22.99 -3.25 22.85
N GLU A 70 -23.41 -3.43 24.11
CA GLU A 70 -22.77 -4.38 25.03
C GLU A 70 -22.78 -5.81 24.48
N GLU A 71 -23.90 -6.27 23.95
CA GLU A 71 -24.01 -7.61 23.35
C GLU A 71 -23.11 -7.74 22.10
N MET A 72 -23.05 -6.69 21.28
CA MET A 72 -22.25 -6.64 20.05
C MET A 72 -20.75 -6.83 20.31
N PHE A 73 -20.24 -6.27 21.40
CA PHE A 73 -18.83 -6.37 21.78
C PHE A 73 -18.49 -7.51 22.74
N SER A 74 -19.48 -8.20 23.32
CA SER A 74 -19.29 -9.16 24.41
C SER A 74 -18.37 -10.36 24.08
N GLY A 75 -18.23 -10.70 22.80
CA GLY A 75 -17.38 -11.79 22.34
C GLY A 75 -16.04 -11.35 21.74
N LEU A 76 -15.78 -10.04 21.71
CA LEU A 76 -14.60 -9.45 21.07
C LEU A 76 -13.49 -9.16 22.11
N ASP A 77 -12.27 -8.99 21.65
CA ASP A 77 -11.11 -8.87 22.54
C ASP A 77 -11.23 -7.71 23.54
N ILE A 78 -11.75 -6.56 23.11
CA ILE A 78 -11.98 -5.40 23.99
C ILE A 78 -12.85 -5.73 25.20
N SER A 79 -13.75 -6.72 25.12
CA SER A 79 -14.62 -7.08 26.23
C SER A 79 -13.89 -7.68 27.44
N ARG A 80 -12.62 -8.09 27.24
CA ARG A 80 -11.74 -8.63 28.27
C ARG A 80 -11.02 -7.52 29.06
N GLU A 81 -11.01 -6.29 28.52
CA GLU A 81 -10.33 -5.16 29.13
C GLU A 81 -11.13 -4.63 30.34
N SER A 82 -10.39 -4.27 31.39
CA SER A 82 -10.98 -3.84 32.67
C SER A 82 -11.79 -2.54 32.56
N ASP A 83 -11.47 -1.69 31.58
CA ASP A 83 -12.11 -0.39 31.32
C ASP A 83 -13.21 -0.47 30.25
N PHE A 84 -13.49 -1.64 29.68
CA PHE A 84 -14.49 -1.87 28.65
C PHE A 84 -15.81 -1.15 28.94
N LYS A 85 -16.42 -1.43 30.09
CA LYS A 85 -17.72 -0.85 30.50
C LYS A 85 -17.63 0.63 30.89
N THR A 86 -16.44 1.11 31.21
CA THR A 86 -16.20 2.50 31.56
C THR A 86 -16.41 3.41 30.37
N HIS A 87 -16.06 2.94 29.17
CA HIS A 87 -16.09 3.73 27.95
C HIS A 87 -17.26 3.37 27.01
N LEU A 88 -17.81 2.14 27.13
CA LEU A 88 -18.85 1.66 26.24
C LEU A 88 -20.11 2.53 26.28
N ASN A 89 -20.46 3.14 25.17
CA ASN A 89 -21.66 3.98 24.96
C ASN A 89 -21.79 5.15 25.95
N LYS A 90 -20.69 5.84 26.26
CA LYS A 90 -20.67 6.93 27.28
C LYS A 90 -20.51 8.32 26.70
N TYR A 91 -20.20 8.46 25.42
CA TYR A 91 -19.70 9.71 24.85
C TYR A 91 -20.64 10.31 23.80
N ASP A 92 -20.58 11.63 23.67
CA ASP A 92 -21.12 12.30 22.49
C ASP A 92 -20.15 12.12 21.34
N VAL A 93 -20.61 11.44 20.30
CA VAL A 93 -19.82 11.12 19.10
C VAL A 93 -20.33 11.92 17.92
N ILE A 94 -19.45 12.58 17.21
CA ILE A 94 -19.71 13.15 15.87
C ILE A 94 -18.97 12.27 14.86
N HIS A 95 -19.72 11.62 13.95
CA HIS A 95 -19.16 10.75 12.92
C HIS A 95 -19.52 11.29 11.54
N LEU A 96 -18.48 11.65 10.77
CA LEU A 96 -18.61 12.26 9.44
C LEU A 96 -17.92 11.38 8.40
N ASP A 97 -18.65 11.00 7.37
CA ASP A 97 -18.11 10.44 6.12
C ASP A 97 -18.05 11.56 5.08
N ILE A 98 -16.84 12.06 4.79
CA ILE A 98 -16.66 13.19 3.87
C ILE A 98 -17.01 12.81 2.42
N GLN A 99 -16.81 11.56 2.04
CA GLN A 99 -17.21 11.06 0.74
C GLN A 99 -18.72 11.13 0.55
N TRP A 100 -19.49 10.82 1.60
CA TRP A 100 -20.95 10.93 1.56
C TRP A 100 -21.39 12.39 1.40
N PHE A 101 -20.78 13.32 2.15
CA PHE A 101 -21.08 14.75 2.03
C PHE A 101 -20.76 15.29 0.65
N LEU A 102 -19.63 14.89 0.07
CA LEU A 102 -19.24 15.29 -1.29
C LEU A 102 -20.24 14.77 -2.34
N ALA A 103 -20.65 13.50 -2.24
CA ALA A 103 -21.59 12.89 -3.18
C ALA A 103 -23.03 13.46 -3.11
N ASN A 104 -23.42 14.04 -1.96
CA ASN A 104 -24.76 14.58 -1.75
C ASN A 104 -24.80 16.12 -1.73
N CYS A 105 -23.70 16.78 -2.07
CA CYS A 105 -23.64 18.23 -2.17
C CYS A 105 -23.86 18.68 -3.61
N ASP A 106 -24.82 19.56 -3.84
CA ASP A 106 -25.14 20.09 -5.18
C ASP A 106 -23.95 20.84 -5.81
N ASN A 107 -23.10 21.45 -4.97
CA ASN A 107 -21.92 22.17 -5.41
C ASN A 107 -20.79 21.93 -4.40
N VAL A 108 -19.66 21.44 -4.88
CA VAL A 108 -18.45 21.16 -4.06
C VAL A 108 -17.98 22.39 -3.26
N ASP A 109 -18.18 23.61 -3.78
CA ASP A 109 -17.86 24.86 -3.06
C ASP A 109 -18.63 25.03 -1.74
N ASN A 110 -19.74 24.34 -1.56
CA ASN A 110 -20.64 24.42 -0.40
C ASN A 110 -20.48 23.25 0.58
N VAL A 111 -19.61 22.28 0.31
CA VAL A 111 -19.49 21.06 1.12
C VAL A 111 -19.25 21.36 2.61
N VAL A 112 -18.38 22.31 2.94
CA VAL A 112 -18.13 22.72 4.34
C VAL A 112 -19.37 23.31 5.00
N ALA A 113 -20.12 24.13 4.27
CA ALA A 113 -21.37 24.69 4.78
C ALA A 113 -22.44 23.59 4.97
N PHE A 114 -22.49 22.62 4.07
CA PHE A 114 -23.39 21.47 4.17
C PHE A 114 -23.07 20.61 5.40
N ILE A 115 -21.80 20.27 5.62
CA ILE A 115 -21.35 19.57 6.85
C ILE A 115 -21.79 20.36 8.09
N THR A 116 -21.45 21.65 8.14
CA THR A 116 -21.74 22.50 9.29
C THR A 116 -23.22 22.54 9.62
N LYS A 117 -24.07 22.83 8.62
CA LYS A 117 -25.53 22.91 8.80
C LYS A 117 -26.15 21.59 9.24
N SER A 118 -25.72 20.47 8.65
CA SER A 118 -26.23 19.14 8.97
C SER A 118 -25.94 18.75 10.43
N VAL A 119 -24.69 18.94 10.87
CA VAL A 119 -24.29 18.63 12.25
C VAL A 119 -24.97 19.58 13.24
N GLN A 120 -25.04 20.88 12.94
CA GLN A 120 -25.68 21.87 13.81
C GLN A 120 -27.18 21.62 13.96
N ALA A 121 -27.86 21.12 12.92
CA ALA A 121 -29.28 20.77 13.04
C ALA A 121 -29.50 19.70 14.12
N GLU A 122 -28.71 18.61 14.10
CA GLU A 122 -28.79 17.56 15.10
C GLU A 122 -28.32 18.02 16.49
N LEU A 123 -27.29 18.87 16.56
CA LEU A 123 -26.85 19.47 17.84
C LEU A 123 -27.93 20.33 18.48
N ARG A 124 -28.75 21.08 17.69
CA ARG A 124 -29.88 21.86 18.22
C ARG A 124 -30.98 20.97 18.78
N GLU A 125 -31.22 19.80 18.17
CA GLU A 125 -32.18 18.82 18.70
C GLU A 125 -31.71 18.19 20.02
N ILE A 126 -30.41 17.90 20.13
CA ILE A 126 -29.82 17.27 21.32
C ILE A 126 -29.63 18.28 22.46
N TYR A 127 -29.27 19.52 22.13
CA TYR A 127 -28.99 20.61 23.08
C TYR A 127 -29.88 21.83 22.80
N PRO A 128 -31.18 21.72 23.05
CA PRO A 128 -32.12 22.81 22.74
C PRO A 128 -31.81 24.09 23.53
N GLY A 129 -31.86 25.21 22.85
CA GLY A 129 -31.61 26.54 23.44
C GLY A 129 -30.14 26.88 23.69
N VAL A 130 -29.18 26.01 23.40
CA VAL A 130 -27.74 26.25 23.59
C VAL A 130 -27.10 26.99 22.40
N LEU A 131 -27.49 26.62 21.17
CA LEU A 131 -26.96 27.21 19.95
C LEU A 131 -27.84 28.38 19.49
N PRO A 132 -27.24 29.52 19.07
CA PRO A 132 -28.01 30.66 18.56
C PRO A 132 -28.63 30.33 17.20
N GLU A 133 -29.61 31.14 16.80
CA GLU A 133 -30.19 31.08 15.46
C GLU A 133 -29.24 31.60 14.36
N GLU A 134 -28.35 32.50 14.75
CA GLU A 134 -27.35 33.06 13.87
C GLU A 134 -26.37 31.98 13.36
N GLU A 135 -25.85 32.18 12.12
CA GLU A 135 -24.85 31.28 11.56
C GLU A 135 -23.50 31.44 12.32
N ILE A 136 -23.06 30.39 12.96
CA ILE A 136 -21.75 30.27 13.61
C ILE A 136 -20.98 29.09 13.04
N SER A 137 -19.67 29.02 13.26
CA SER A 137 -18.87 27.87 12.85
C SER A 137 -19.22 26.64 13.68
N LEU A 138 -18.89 25.45 13.15
CA LEU A 138 -19.09 24.21 13.90
C LEU A 138 -18.22 24.18 15.16
N SER A 139 -16.98 24.64 15.08
CA SER A 139 -16.08 24.76 16.24
C SER A 139 -16.64 25.67 17.34
N GLU A 140 -17.25 26.79 16.98
CA GLU A 140 -17.93 27.67 17.93
C GLU A 140 -19.15 26.97 18.57
N SER A 141 -19.91 26.19 17.80
CA SER A 141 -21.01 25.41 18.31
C SER A 141 -20.60 24.44 19.41
N LEU A 142 -19.49 23.69 19.15
CA LEU A 142 -18.97 22.73 20.12
C LEU A 142 -18.39 23.41 21.36
N SER A 143 -17.69 24.53 21.18
CA SER A 143 -17.18 25.35 22.29
C SER A 143 -18.31 25.87 23.19
N ARG A 144 -19.42 26.37 22.62
CA ARG A 144 -20.59 26.81 23.37
C ARG A 144 -21.26 25.69 24.15
N ILE A 145 -21.47 24.53 23.52
CA ILE A 145 -22.03 23.35 24.20
C ILE A 145 -21.12 22.95 25.36
N LYS A 146 -19.81 22.91 25.16
CA LYS A 146 -18.86 22.63 26.23
C LYS A 146 -18.96 23.64 27.38
N ASN A 147 -19.05 24.93 27.08
CA ASN A 147 -19.08 25.99 28.10
C ASN A 147 -20.39 26.01 28.88
N ILE A 148 -21.53 25.72 28.26
CA ILE A 148 -22.89 25.79 28.88
C ILE A 148 -23.25 24.47 29.54
N VAL A 149 -23.02 23.34 28.85
CA VAL A 149 -23.45 21.99 29.27
C VAL A 149 -22.32 21.18 29.91
N GLY A 150 -21.07 21.54 29.66
CA GLY A 150 -19.91 20.80 30.16
C GLY A 150 -19.52 19.60 29.29
N GLN A 151 -20.26 19.32 28.21
CA GLN A 151 -20.07 18.14 27.37
C GLN A 151 -18.85 18.25 26.44
N LYS A 152 -18.08 17.16 26.34
CA LYS A 152 -17.00 17.00 25.35
C LYS A 152 -17.40 15.98 24.30
N PHE A 153 -16.68 15.99 23.19
CA PHE A 153 -16.99 15.19 22.00
C PHE A 153 -15.85 14.26 21.60
N ILE A 154 -16.21 13.10 21.08
CA ILE A 154 -15.36 12.26 20.24
C ILE A 154 -15.72 12.59 18.79
N ILE A 155 -14.73 12.96 17.98
CA ILE A 155 -14.94 13.33 16.58
C ILE A 155 -14.24 12.32 15.69
N ILE A 156 -15.02 11.63 14.85
CA ILE A 156 -14.56 10.62 13.90
C ILE A 156 -14.83 11.16 12.49
N ILE A 157 -13.79 11.25 11.66
CA ILE A 157 -13.94 11.67 10.26
C ILE A 157 -13.37 10.57 9.36
N ASP A 158 -14.25 9.91 8.63
CA ASP A 158 -13.87 8.93 7.60
C ASP A 158 -13.67 9.61 6.25
N GLU A 159 -12.70 9.11 5.46
CA GLU A 159 -12.30 9.65 4.14
C GLU A 159 -11.99 11.16 4.20
N TRP A 160 -11.27 11.60 5.27
CA TRP A 160 -10.97 13.01 5.52
C TRP A 160 -10.29 13.70 4.33
N ASP A 161 -9.53 12.95 3.54
CA ASP A 161 -8.67 13.44 2.45
C ASP A 161 -9.35 13.42 1.07
N VAL A 162 -10.62 13.03 0.98
CA VAL A 162 -11.31 12.90 -0.31
C VAL A 162 -11.30 14.22 -1.10
N LEU A 163 -11.53 15.37 -0.43
CA LEU A 163 -11.48 16.68 -1.06
C LEU A 163 -10.06 17.12 -1.49
N ILE A 164 -9.04 16.48 -0.94
CA ILE A 164 -7.64 16.74 -1.33
C ILE A 164 -7.26 15.91 -2.57
N ARG A 165 -7.91 14.75 -2.76
CA ARG A 165 -7.65 13.81 -3.86
C ARG A 165 -8.61 13.99 -5.05
N ASP A 166 -9.78 14.56 -4.82
CA ASP A 166 -10.83 14.69 -5.84
C ASP A 166 -10.51 15.78 -6.85
N GLU A 167 -10.55 15.45 -8.14
CA GLU A 167 -10.26 16.38 -9.23
C GLU A 167 -11.29 17.52 -9.34
N ALA A 168 -12.53 17.31 -8.86
CA ALA A 168 -13.57 18.33 -8.83
C ALA A 168 -13.29 19.40 -7.76
N ALA A 169 -12.49 19.09 -6.73
CA ALA A 169 -12.14 20.02 -5.68
C ALA A 169 -10.95 20.90 -6.10
N ASN A 170 -11.24 22.09 -6.61
CA ASN A 170 -10.20 23.07 -6.92
C ASN A 170 -9.46 23.56 -5.66
N LYS A 171 -8.33 24.23 -5.86
CA LYS A 171 -7.47 24.73 -4.77
C LYS A 171 -8.21 25.55 -3.72
N LYS A 172 -9.21 26.36 -4.13
CA LYS A 172 -10.01 27.20 -3.22
C LYS A 172 -10.89 26.36 -2.30
N VAL A 173 -11.49 25.29 -2.82
CA VAL A 173 -12.29 24.33 -2.02
C VAL A 173 -11.40 23.62 -1.02
N GLN A 174 -10.25 23.14 -1.47
CA GLN A 174 -9.26 22.48 -0.60
C GLN A 174 -8.82 23.41 0.55
N GLU A 175 -8.51 24.67 0.24
CA GLU A 175 -8.13 25.68 1.25
C GLU A 175 -9.27 25.95 2.26
N LYS A 176 -10.52 26.07 1.79
CA LYS A 176 -11.69 26.21 2.68
C LYS A 176 -11.83 25.00 3.62
N TYR A 177 -11.68 23.80 3.08
CA TYR A 177 -11.80 22.58 3.86
C TYR A 177 -10.66 22.43 4.89
N ILE A 178 -9.42 22.69 4.49
CA ILE A 178 -8.28 22.69 5.43
C ILE A 178 -8.48 23.74 6.54
N ASN A 179 -9.00 24.92 6.20
CA ASN A 179 -9.30 25.96 7.22
C ASN A 179 -10.44 25.53 8.16
N PHE A 180 -11.45 24.80 7.66
CA PHE A 180 -12.47 24.20 8.49
C PHE A 180 -11.87 23.18 9.48
N LEU A 181 -11.02 22.27 9.02
CA LEU A 181 -10.32 21.31 9.90
C LEU A 181 -9.42 22.01 10.92
N ARG A 182 -8.74 23.07 10.53
CA ARG A 182 -7.92 23.88 11.46
C ARG A 182 -8.77 24.52 12.54
N ALA A 183 -9.91 25.10 12.20
CA ALA A 183 -10.82 25.68 13.16
C ALA A 183 -11.36 24.63 14.14
N MET A 184 -11.59 23.41 13.65
CA MET A 184 -12.09 22.30 14.46
C MET A 184 -11.04 21.75 15.44
N PHE A 185 -9.77 21.66 15.02
CA PHE A 185 -8.78 20.85 15.72
C PHE A 185 -7.55 21.60 16.23
N LYS A 186 -7.20 22.77 15.66
CA LYS A 186 -5.93 23.45 15.98
C LYS A 186 -6.07 24.54 17.04
N GLY A 187 -5.13 24.57 17.96
CA GLY A 187 -5.07 25.56 19.03
C GLY A 187 -5.58 25.04 20.36
N THR A 188 -5.66 25.93 21.35
CA THR A 188 -6.04 25.58 22.74
C THR A 188 -7.54 25.34 22.90
N GLU A 189 -8.38 26.07 22.14
CA GLU A 189 -9.83 25.96 22.32
C GLU A 189 -10.39 24.57 22.00
N PRO A 190 -9.97 23.88 20.90
CA PRO A 190 -10.40 22.50 20.62
C PRO A 190 -10.10 21.50 21.74
N THR A 191 -9.01 21.63 22.47
CA THR A 191 -8.68 20.72 23.58
C THR A 191 -9.68 20.75 24.73
N LYS A 192 -10.49 21.80 24.82
CA LYS A 192 -11.52 21.92 25.84
C LYS A 192 -12.77 21.09 25.52
N TYR A 193 -13.15 20.98 24.24
CA TYR A 193 -14.37 20.28 23.81
C TYR A 193 -14.13 18.95 23.11
N ILE A 194 -12.90 18.65 22.70
CA ILE A 194 -12.53 17.34 22.12
C ILE A 194 -11.87 16.48 23.19
N GLN A 195 -12.26 15.22 23.25
CA GLN A 195 -11.60 14.21 24.09
C GLN A 195 -10.94 13.10 23.27
N LEU A 196 -11.36 12.91 22.00
CA LEU A 196 -10.71 12.09 20.99
C LEU A 196 -11.04 12.63 19.61
N ALA A 197 -10.09 12.73 18.74
CA ALA A 197 -10.26 12.98 17.31
C ALA A 197 -9.63 11.84 16.52
N TYR A 198 -10.41 11.15 15.69
CA TYR A 198 -9.93 10.06 14.84
C TYR A 198 -10.26 10.36 13.39
N LEU A 199 -9.22 10.65 12.59
CA LEU A 199 -9.33 10.86 11.16
C LEU A 199 -8.84 9.62 10.43
N THR A 200 -9.55 9.21 9.39
CA THR A 200 -9.07 8.12 8.52
C THR A 200 -9.23 8.50 7.06
N GLY A 201 -8.22 8.12 6.26
CA GLY A 201 -8.11 8.44 4.85
C GLY A 201 -7.04 7.62 4.15
N ILE A 202 -6.66 8.01 2.95
CA ILE A 202 -5.58 7.41 2.18
C ILE A 202 -4.29 8.22 2.37
N LEU A 203 -4.38 9.54 2.19
CA LEU A 203 -3.22 10.41 2.32
C LEU A 203 -2.99 10.85 3.76
N PRO A 204 -1.72 11.01 4.16
CA PRO A 204 -1.37 11.75 5.37
C PRO A 204 -1.84 13.19 5.28
N ILE A 205 -1.84 13.89 6.41
CA ILE A 205 -2.28 15.29 6.48
C ILE A 205 -1.38 16.15 5.57
N LYS A 206 -2.04 17.01 4.76
CA LYS A 206 -1.36 17.91 3.82
C LYS A 206 -0.30 18.75 4.51
N LYS A 207 0.89 18.82 3.91
CA LYS A 207 1.99 19.65 4.38
C LYS A 207 1.92 21.05 3.77
N GLU A 208 1.99 22.07 4.61
CA GLU A 208 2.19 23.44 4.20
C GLU A 208 3.62 23.87 4.51
N LYS A 209 4.40 24.16 3.46
CA LYS A 209 5.85 24.33 3.55
C LYS A 209 6.51 23.06 4.13
N THR A 210 6.95 23.07 5.38
CA THR A 210 7.62 21.96 6.05
C THR A 210 6.81 21.33 7.19
N GLN A 211 5.61 21.84 7.49
CA GLN A 211 4.79 21.39 8.62
C GLN A 211 3.45 20.83 8.12
N SER A 212 2.90 19.88 8.86
CA SER A 212 1.53 19.42 8.68
C SER A 212 0.53 20.57 8.90
N ALA A 213 -0.54 20.61 8.11
CA ALA A 213 -1.63 21.58 8.29
C ALA A 213 -2.31 21.45 9.66
N LEU A 214 -2.31 20.23 10.21
CA LEU A 214 -2.83 19.85 11.52
C LEU A 214 -1.71 19.19 12.33
N ASN A 215 -0.71 19.96 12.76
CA ASN A 215 0.50 19.47 13.41
C ASN A 215 0.33 18.96 14.85
N ASN A 216 -0.91 18.89 15.33
CA ASN A 216 -1.28 18.31 16.62
C ASN A 216 -1.83 16.88 16.49
N PHE A 217 -1.87 16.32 15.29
CA PHE A 217 -2.26 14.94 15.06
C PHE A 217 -1.02 14.04 15.02
N ASP A 218 -1.14 12.89 15.67
CA ASP A 218 -0.27 11.75 15.47
C ASP A 218 -0.68 11.05 14.18
N GLU A 219 0.23 11.03 13.20
CA GLU A 219 -0.03 10.51 11.86
C GLU A 219 0.54 9.09 11.71
N PHE A 220 -0.35 8.12 11.49
CA PHE A 220 -0.02 6.72 11.23
C PHE A 220 -0.28 6.41 9.76
N THR A 221 0.77 6.11 9.00
CA THR A 221 0.71 6.06 7.54
C THR A 221 1.24 4.75 6.96
N MET A 222 1.28 4.64 5.63
CA MET A 222 1.95 3.53 4.93
C MET A 222 3.49 3.61 5.02
N LEU A 223 4.04 4.77 5.42
CA LEU A 223 5.49 4.97 5.62
C LEU A 223 5.91 4.73 7.06
N ASP A 224 5.02 5.04 8.00
CA ASP A 224 5.23 4.95 9.45
C ASP A 224 3.87 4.62 10.09
N ALA A 225 3.67 3.38 10.46
CA ALA A 225 2.40 2.87 10.95
C ALA A 225 2.30 2.88 12.47
N GLY A 226 3.44 2.94 13.16
CA GLY A 226 3.52 2.94 14.61
C GLY A 226 2.62 1.88 15.26
N VAL A 227 2.02 2.22 16.37
CA VAL A 227 1.12 1.33 17.14
C VAL A 227 -0.15 0.91 16.37
N MET A 228 -0.48 1.60 15.27
CA MET A 228 -1.66 1.28 14.45
C MET A 228 -1.43 0.16 13.43
N ALA A 229 -0.19 -0.34 13.30
CA ALA A 229 0.17 -1.35 12.30
C ALA A 229 -0.76 -2.59 12.31
N PRO A 230 -1.08 -3.23 13.45
CA PRO A 230 -1.88 -4.46 13.46
C PRO A 230 -3.39 -4.24 13.33
N TYR A 231 -3.87 -3.00 13.50
CA TYR A 231 -5.33 -2.77 13.63
C TYR A 231 -6.03 -2.44 12.30
N ILE A 232 -5.30 -2.01 11.28
CA ILE A 232 -5.86 -1.68 9.96
C ILE A 232 -5.17 -2.51 8.89
N GLY A 233 -5.92 -3.42 8.28
CA GLY A 233 -5.44 -4.51 7.44
C GLY A 233 -5.47 -5.84 8.20
N PHE A 234 -5.09 -6.95 7.53
CA PHE A 234 -4.95 -8.26 8.17
C PHE A 234 -3.48 -8.58 8.39
N THR A 235 -3.11 -8.97 9.60
CA THR A 235 -1.76 -9.46 9.91
C THR A 235 -1.52 -10.85 9.33
N GLU A 236 -0.25 -11.23 9.16
CA GLU A 236 0.11 -12.57 8.66
C GLU A 236 -0.49 -13.70 9.52
N ALA A 237 -0.54 -13.54 10.85
CA ALA A 237 -1.13 -14.52 11.75
C ALA A 237 -2.63 -14.73 11.46
N GLU A 238 -3.38 -13.63 11.35
CA GLU A 238 -4.82 -13.67 11.02
C GLU A 238 -5.07 -14.29 9.63
N VAL A 239 -4.19 -14.01 8.67
CA VAL A 239 -4.29 -14.59 7.31
C VAL A 239 -4.02 -16.09 7.34
N LYS A 240 -3.04 -16.56 8.14
CA LYS A 240 -2.78 -18.01 8.35
C LYS A 240 -4.02 -18.72 8.91
N ASP A 241 -4.62 -18.16 9.97
CA ASP A 241 -5.85 -18.71 10.57
C ASP A 241 -6.99 -18.78 9.57
N LEU A 242 -7.16 -17.73 8.74
CA LEU A 242 -8.15 -17.73 7.66
C LEU A 242 -7.85 -18.78 6.59
N CYS A 243 -6.59 -18.96 6.20
CA CYS A 243 -6.19 -19.97 5.23
C CYS A 243 -6.48 -21.38 5.73
N GLU A 244 -6.20 -21.68 6.99
CA GLU A 244 -6.55 -22.95 7.63
C GLU A 244 -8.07 -23.17 7.63
N LYS A 245 -8.84 -22.19 8.12
CA LYS A 245 -10.31 -22.24 8.22
C LYS A 245 -10.99 -22.45 6.87
N TYR A 246 -10.47 -21.83 5.82
CA TYR A 246 -11.06 -21.86 4.47
C TYR A 246 -10.36 -22.83 3.53
N HIS A 247 -9.40 -23.62 4.02
CA HIS A 247 -8.61 -24.59 3.25
C HIS A 247 -7.94 -23.97 2.03
N ARG A 248 -7.19 -22.88 2.26
CA ARG A 248 -6.40 -22.18 1.24
C ARG A 248 -4.92 -22.40 1.48
N ASP A 249 -4.18 -22.50 0.40
CA ASP A 249 -2.72 -22.55 0.44
C ASP A 249 -2.16 -21.19 0.89
N PHE A 250 -1.58 -21.15 2.07
CA PHE A 250 -1.05 -19.92 2.66
C PHE A 250 0.11 -19.34 1.82
N GLU A 251 1.03 -20.17 1.31
CA GLU A 251 2.17 -19.67 0.53
C GLU A 251 1.69 -19.03 -0.78
N LYS A 252 0.64 -19.59 -1.39
CA LYS A 252 0.01 -18.99 -2.56
C LYS A 252 -0.72 -17.68 -2.22
N VAL A 253 -1.40 -17.59 -1.07
CA VAL A 253 -2.02 -16.35 -0.58
C VAL A 253 -0.95 -15.29 -0.32
N LYS A 254 0.17 -15.68 0.28
CA LYS A 254 1.32 -14.82 0.54
C LYS A 254 1.90 -14.26 -0.76
N TYR A 255 2.18 -15.11 -1.73
CA TYR A 255 2.68 -14.70 -3.05
C TYR A 255 1.79 -13.66 -3.73
N TRP A 256 0.47 -13.85 -3.65
CA TRP A 256 -0.50 -13.01 -4.35
C TRP A 256 -0.83 -11.70 -3.63
N TYR A 257 -0.81 -11.65 -2.29
CA TYR A 257 -1.45 -10.56 -1.55
C TYR A 257 -0.63 -9.98 -0.37
N ASP A 258 0.57 -10.51 -0.10
CA ASP A 258 1.47 -9.97 0.94
C ASP A 258 2.21 -8.71 0.45
N GLY A 259 3.15 -8.20 1.24
CA GLY A 259 4.19 -7.26 0.86
C GLY A 259 4.09 -5.86 1.46
N TYR A 260 3.17 -5.63 2.40
CA TYR A 260 3.16 -4.39 3.18
C TYR A 260 3.75 -4.65 4.57
N LEU A 261 5.06 -4.39 4.72
CA LEU A 261 5.72 -4.44 6.01
C LEU A 261 5.48 -3.10 6.73
N LEU A 262 4.62 -3.12 7.75
CA LEU A 262 4.30 -1.98 8.60
C LEU A 262 4.84 -2.28 10.00
N GLU A 263 5.88 -1.56 10.41
CA GLU A 263 6.69 -1.90 11.58
C GLU A 263 7.17 -3.36 11.51
N ASP A 264 6.84 -4.19 12.48
CA ASP A 264 7.18 -5.62 12.53
C ASP A 264 6.08 -6.54 11.95
N TYR A 265 5.01 -5.96 11.39
CA TYR A 265 3.87 -6.72 10.88
C TYR A 265 3.86 -6.80 9.37
N GLN A 266 3.76 -8.02 8.84
CA GLN A 266 3.30 -8.24 7.46
C GLN A 266 1.78 -8.04 7.45
N VAL A 267 1.33 -7.07 6.65
CA VAL A 267 -0.08 -6.67 6.58
C VAL A 267 -0.61 -6.88 5.18
N TYR A 268 -1.77 -7.51 5.09
CA TYR A 268 -2.44 -7.89 3.86
C TYR A 268 -3.68 -7.03 3.62
N ASN A 269 -4.04 -6.87 2.34
CA ASN A 269 -5.30 -6.23 1.99
C ASN A 269 -6.49 -7.15 2.34
N PRO A 270 -7.37 -6.78 3.28
CA PRO A 270 -8.52 -7.59 3.69
C PRO A 270 -9.43 -7.99 2.54
N LYS A 271 -9.69 -7.09 1.57
CA LYS A 271 -10.57 -7.38 0.45
C LYS A 271 -10.04 -8.52 -0.42
N ALA A 272 -8.76 -8.55 -0.70
CA ALA A 272 -8.12 -9.59 -1.48
C ALA A 272 -8.17 -10.93 -0.73
N VAL A 273 -7.76 -10.94 0.56
CA VAL A 273 -7.76 -12.15 1.40
C VAL A 273 -9.18 -12.72 1.57
N VAL A 274 -10.17 -11.89 1.93
CA VAL A 274 -11.57 -12.34 2.05
C VAL A 274 -12.07 -12.90 0.72
N SER A 275 -11.75 -12.24 -0.40
CA SER A 275 -12.20 -12.69 -1.72
C SER A 275 -11.62 -14.04 -2.10
N VAL A 276 -10.32 -14.29 -1.87
CA VAL A 276 -9.70 -15.58 -2.17
C VAL A 276 -10.18 -16.68 -1.21
N CYS A 277 -10.37 -16.36 0.08
CA CYS A 277 -10.92 -17.31 1.04
C CYS A 277 -12.30 -17.80 0.61
N VAL A 278 -13.19 -16.89 0.25
CA VAL A 278 -14.58 -17.22 -0.14
C VAL A 278 -14.65 -17.84 -1.53
N ARG A 279 -13.97 -17.26 -2.53
CA ARG A 279 -14.12 -17.66 -3.94
C ARG A 279 -13.16 -18.78 -4.37
N GLY A 280 -12.04 -18.97 -3.68
CA GLY A 280 -11.01 -19.96 -3.97
C GLY A 280 -10.20 -19.71 -5.26
N ARG A 281 -10.27 -18.53 -5.85
CA ARG A 281 -9.57 -18.18 -7.09
C ARG A 281 -8.50 -17.14 -6.80
N PHE A 282 -7.29 -17.40 -7.25
CA PHE A 282 -6.17 -16.45 -7.19
C PHE A 282 -6.20 -15.56 -8.43
N ARG A 283 -6.37 -14.26 -8.24
CA ARG A 283 -6.42 -13.24 -9.29
C ARG A 283 -6.33 -11.86 -8.66
N SER A 284 -6.18 -10.81 -9.43
CA SER A 284 -6.36 -9.46 -8.92
C SER A 284 -7.82 -9.22 -8.50
N TYR A 285 -7.99 -8.81 -7.24
CA TYR A 285 -9.22 -8.27 -6.66
C TYR A 285 -9.12 -6.76 -6.49
N TRP A 286 -7.93 -6.21 -6.69
CA TRP A 286 -7.67 -4.77 -6.62
C TRP A 286 -8.45 -4.01 -7.68
N SER A 287 -8.45 -4.49 -8.93
CA SER A 287 -9.18 -3.93 -10.07
C SER A 287 -10.69 -3.86 -9.87
N GLU A 288 -11.28 -4.74 -9.04
CA GLU A 288 -12.71 -4.63 -8.71
C GLU A 288 -13.05 -3.35 -7.90
N THR A 289 -12.07 -2.63 -7.38
CA THR A 289 -12.26 -1.59 -6.36
C THR A 289 -11.44 -0.32 -6.56
N ALA A 290 -10.36 -0.38 -7.31
CA ALA A 290 -9.50 0.75 -7.65
C ALA A 290 -9.04 0.54 -9.10
N SER A 291 -9.47 1.41 -9.98
CA SER A 291 -9.02 1.35 -11.37
C SER A 291 -7.55 1.76 -11.45
N TYR A 292 -6.73 0.99 -12.16
CA TYR A 292 -5.38 1.41 -12.55
C TYR A 292 -5.38 2.77 -13.27
N GLU A 293 -6.50 3.15 -13.87
CA GLU A 293 -6.69 4.46 -14.50
C GLU A 293 -6.41 5.63 -13.55
N ALA A 294 -6.62 5.44 -12.23
CA ALA A 294 -6.35 6.47 -11.24
C ALA A 294 -4.85 6.81 -11.10
N ILE A 295 -3.94 5.89 -11.45
CA ILE A 295 -2.49 6.11 -11.36
C ILE A 295 -1.84 6.46 -12.70
N VAL A 296 -2.52 6.18 -13.81
CA VAL A 296 -2.01 6.46 -15.16
C VAL A 296 -1.57 7.91 -15.35
N PRO A 297 -2.30 8.96 -14.91
CA PRO A 297 -1.85 10.33 -15.04
C PRO A 297 -0.50 10.59 -14.37
N PHE A 298 -0.26 9.98 -13.21
CA PHE A 298 0.95 10.18 -12.42
C PHE A 298 2.14 9.40 -12.99
N ILE A 299 1.92 8.16 -13.45
CA ILE A 299 2.94 7.35 -14.12
C ILE A 299 3.39 8.03 -15.44
N ASN A 300 2.47 8.69 -16.14
CA ASN A 300 2.75 9.39 -17.39
C ASN A 300 3.38 10.79 -17.22
N MET A 301 3.57 11.27 -15.98
CA MET A 301 4.30 12.50 -15.74
C MET A 301 5.75 12.33 -16.22
N ASN A 302 6.21 13.27 -17.07
CA ASN A 302 7.53 13.17 -17.68
C ASN A 302 8.63 13.69 -16.72
N TYR A 303 8.72 13.10 -15.53
CA TYR A 303 9.82 13.37 -14.60
C TYR A 303 11.03 12.51 -14.94
N ASP A 304 12.22 13.14 -14.89
CA ASP A 304 13.49 12.45 -15.19
C ASP A 304 13.67 11.22 -14.28
N GLY A 305 13.92 10.08 -14.92
CA GLY A 305 14.12 8.78 -14.28
C GLY A 305 12.85 8.10 -13.73
N LEU A 306 11.64 8.66 -13.89
CA LEU A 306 10.42 8.01 -13.41
C LEU A 306 10.11 6.73 -14.17
N LYS A 307 10.20 6.74 -15.50
CA LYS A 307 9.95 5.56 -16.34
C LYS A 307 10.91 4.41 -15.98
N ASN A 308 12.20 4.73 -15.89
CA ASN A 308 13.21 3.74 -15.52
C ASN A 308 12.95 3.16 -14.13
N ALA A 309 12.56 4.01 -13.17
CA ALA A 309 12.21 3.57 -11.83
C ALA A 309 11.03 2.58 -11.82
N ILE A 310 9.98 2.85 -12.60
CA ILE A 310 8.82 1.95 -12.73
C ILE A 310 9.23 0.61 -13.36
N ILE A 311 10.06 0.63 -14.42
CA ILE A 311 10.59 -0.57 -15.06
C ILE A 311 11.42 -1.39 -14.06
N GLU A 312 12.36 -0.76 -13.34
CA GLU A 312 13.17 -1.41 -12.33
C GLU A 312 12.32 -2.06 -11.22
N ILE A 313 11.28 -1.37 -10.74
CA ILE A 313 10.36 -1.89 -9.72
C ILE A 313 9.57 -3.09 -10.26
N LEU A 314 9.06 -3.00 -11.49
CA LEU A 314 8.33 -4.10 -12.14
C LEU A 314 9.21 -5.34 -12.36
N SER A 315 10.50 -5.14 -12.64
CA SER A 315 11.49 -6.23 -12.73
C SER A 315 11.85 -6.86 -11.37
N GLY A 316 11.18 -6.43 -10.30
CA GLY A 316 11.39 -6.95 -8.95
C GLY A 316 12.53 -6.30 -8.18
N ALA A 317 13.14 -5.23 -8.70
CA ALA A 317 14.13 -4.45 -7.96
C ALA A 317 13.47 -3.58 -6.88
N SER A 318 14.27 -3.14 -5.92
CA SER A 318 13.87 -2.13 -4.94
C SER A 318 14.67 -0.85 -5.19
N ILE A 319 14.01 0.28 -5.29
CA ILE A 319 14.64 1.57 -5.59
C ILE A 319 14.58 2.51 -4.40
N LYS A 320 15.60 3.36 -4.24
CA LYS A 320 15.59 4.40 -3.21
C LYS A 320 14.59 5.50 -3.55
N VAL A 321 13.81 5.93 -2.55
CA VAL A 321 12.82 7.00 -2.66
C VAL A 321 13.00 8.00 -1.53
N ASN A 322 13.05 9.29 -1.85
CA ASN A 322 13.03 10.37 -0.88
C ASN A 322 11.58 10.80 -0.60
N THR A 323 10.97 10.21 0.40
CA THR A 323 9.57 10.47 0.78
C THR A 323 9.35 11.82 1.50
N ALA A 324 10.42 12.51 1.93
CA ALA A 324 10.31 13.72 2.74
C ALA A 324 9.80 14.93 1.96
N ALA A 325 10.05 14.98 0.64
CA ALA A 325 9.68 16.12 -0.22
C ALA A 325 8.18 16.15 -0.53
N PHE A 326 7.51 15.01 -0.52
CA PHE A 326 6.09 14.90 -0.86
C PHE A 326 5.20 15.73 0.08
N LYS A 327 4.28 16.51 -0.52
CA LYS A 327 3.40 17.44 0.21
C LYS A 327 2.08 16.84 0.65
N ASN A 328 1.90 15.55 0.44
CA ASN A 328 0.67 14.80 0.75
C ASN A 328 -0.56 15.34 0.00
N ASP A 329 -0.36 15.83 -1.21
CA ASP A 329 -1.43 16.21 -2.14
C ASP A 329 -1.03 15.94 -3.59
N THR A 330 -2.01 15.91 -4.49
CA THR A 330 -1.81 15.62 -5.92
C THR A 330 -1.43 16.86 -6.75
N VAL A 331 -1.66 18.07 -6.22
CA VAL A 331 -1.45 19.33 -6.94
C VAL A 331 0.02 19.74 -6.94
N ASN A 332 0.77 19.34 -5.92
CA ASN A 332 2.17 19.74 -5.70
C ASN A 332 3.17 18.62 -6.01
N ILE A 333 2.81 17.64 -6.84
CA ILE A 333 3.74 16.62 -7.35
C ILE A 333 4.71 17.30 -8.32
N GLN A 334 6.02 17.23 -8.06
CA GLN A 334 7.07 17.94 -8.80
C GLN A 334 8.26 17.05 -9.19
N SER A 335 8.30 15.82 -8.70
CA SER A 335 9.43 14.92 -8.91
C SER A 335 9.01 13.46 -9.03
N LYS A 336 9.91 12.64 -9.54
CA LYS A 336 9.81 11.18 -9.52
C LYS A 336 9.50 10.66 -8.12
N ASP A 337 10.19 11.15 -7.11
CA ASP A 337 10.07 10.68 -5.73
C ASP A 337 8.70 11.04 -5.12
N ASP A 338 8.11 12.18 -5.52
CA ASP A 338 6.75 12.53 -5.12
C ASP A 338 5.72 11.55 -5.71
N VAL A 339 5.86 11.19 -7.00
CA VAL A 339 4.99 10.17 -7.64
C VAL A 339 5.12 8.83 -6.94
N LEU A 340 6.35 8.36 -6.71
CA LEU A 340 6.59 7.08 -6.05
C LEU A 340 6.05 7.07 -4.61
N THR A 341 6.21 8.17 -3.88
CA THR A 341 5.65 8.32 -2.53
C THR A 341 4.12 8.30 -2.56
N TYR A 342 3.52 8.96 -3.53
CA TYR A 342 2.07 8.90 -3.72
C TYR A 342 1.59 7.48 -4.01
N LEU A 343 2.29 6.73 -4.87
CA LEU A 343 1.99 5.32 -5.16
C LEU A 343 2.13 4.42 -3.92
N ILE A 344 3.06 4.71 -3.00
CA ILE A 344 3.16 4.00 -1.71
C ILE A 344 1.89 4.24 -0.88
N HIS A 345 1.43 5.48 -0.73
CA HIS A 345 0.21 5.78 0.03
C HIS A 345 -1.05 5.17 -0.61
N LEU A 346 -1.10 5.11 -1.93
CA LEU A 346 -2.18 4.42 -2.66
C LEU A 346 -2.10 2.89 -2.55
N GLY A 347 -0.97 2.33 -2.14
CA GLY A 347 -0.73 0.89 -2.00
C GLY A 347 -0.29 0.18 -3.28
N TYR A 348 0.07 0.92 -4.32
CA TYR A 348 0.68 0.33 -5.52
C TYR A 348 2.16 0.01 -5.34
N LEU A 349 2.79 0.55 -4.31
CA LEU A 349 4.16 0.21 -3.92
C LEU A 349 4.21 -0.14 -2.43
N GLY A 350 5.01 -1.16 -2.09
CA GLY A 350 5.48 -1.40 -0.75
C GLY A 350 6.67 -0.49 -0.42
N TYR A 351 6.92 -0.23 0.85
CA TYR A 351 8.04 0.59 1.30
C TYR A 351 8.81 -0.08 2.44
N ASN A 352 10.11 -0.09 2.33
CA ASN A 352 10.99 -0.51 3.41
C ASN A 352 11.59 0.73 4.08
N GLN A 353 11.13 1.04 5.29
CA GLN A 353 11.53 2.21 6.07
C GLN A 353 13.04 2.21 6.38
N ASN A 354 13.59 1.06 6.77
CA ASN A 354 15.00 0.93 7.13
C ASN A 354 15.93 1.18 5.93
N ARG A 355 15.58 0.67 4.75
CA ARG A 355 16.36 0.82 3.51
C ARG A 355 15.96 2.05 2.71
N ARG A 356 14.83 2.68 3.03
CA ARG A 356 14.21 3.78 2.28
C ARG A 356 13.99 3.42 0.82
N THR A 357 13.47 2.22 0.57
CA THR A 357 13.26 1.71 -0.78
C THR A 357 11.80 1.36 -1.02
N ALA A 358 11.33 1.63 -2.24
CA ALA A 358 10.04 1.20 -2.74
C ALA A 358 10.20 -0.04 -3.64
N PHE A 359 9.19 -0.89 -3.67
CA PHE A 359 9.15 -2.13 -4.44
C PHE A 359 7.71 -2.53 -4.76
N VAL A 360 7.50 -3.44 -5.72
CA VAL A 360 6.17 -4.05 -5.95
C VAL A 360 5.88 -5.03 -4.81
N PRO A 361 4.77 -4.84 -4.06
CA PRO A 361 4.51 -5.64 -2.87
C PRO A 361 4.19 -7.12 -3.19
N ASN A 362 3.42 -7.38 -4.24
CA ASN A 362 2.90 -8.71 -4.54
C ASN A 362 2.47 -8.86 -6.00
N GLU A 363 2.05 -10.08 -6.37
CA GLU A 363 1.65 -10.42 -7.72
C GLU A 363 0.39 -9.66 -8.17
N GLU A 364 -0.59 -9.47 -7.27
CA GLU A 364 -1.80 -8.70 -7.57
C GLU A 364 -1.46 -7.30 -8.05
N ILE A 365 -0.63 -6.59 -7.31
CA ILE A 365 -0.23 -5.21 -7.64
C ILE A 365 0.72 -5.16 -8.83
N ARG A 366 1.56 -6.18 -9.02
CA ARG A 366 2.41 -6.27 -10.20
C ARG A 366 1.56 -6.27 -11.49
N GLN A 367 0.50 -7.08 -11.53
CA GLN A 367 -0.42 -7.13 -12.67
C GLN A 367 -1.12 -5.78 -12.91
N GLU A 368 -1.59 -5.11 -11.85
CA GLU A 368 -2.23 -3.80 -11.96
C GLU A 368 -1.27 -2.72 -12.50
N LEU A 369 -0.03 -2.68 -12.01
CA LEU A 369 0.98 -1.74 -12.50
C LEU A 369 1.37 -2.03 -13.95
N THR A 370 1.52 -3.31 -14.32
CA THR A 370 1.79 -3.72 -15.71
C THR A 370 0.66 -3.24 -16.63
N THR A 371 -0.60 -3.50 -16.27
CA THR A 371 -1.76 -3.05 -17.03
C THR A 371 -1.81 -1.52 -17.15
N ALA A 372 -1.48 -0.78 -16.08
CA ALA A 372 -1.44 0.68 -16.11
C ALA A 372 -0.39 1.23 -17.08
N VAL A 373 0.75 0.57 -17.16
CA VAL A 373 1.84 0.92 -18.08
C VAL A 373 1.47 0.59 -19.53
N GLU A 374 0.88 -0.58 -19.79
CA GLU A 374 0.47 -1.05 -21.11
C GLU A 374 -0.69 -0.23 -21.72
N SER A 375 -1.64 0.22 -20.88
CA SER A 375 -2.90 0.84 -21.30
C SER A 375 -2.74 2.14 -22.10
N ARG A 376 -1.57 2.78 -22.10
CA ARG A 376 -1.34 4.10 -22.72
C ARG A 376 -0.09 4.18 -23.59
N GLN A 377 0.13 3.17 -24.48
CA GLN A 377 1.13 3.30 -25.56
C GLN A 377 2.47 3.89 -25.08
N TRP A 378 3.01 3.38 -24.00
CA TRP A 378 4.43 3.43 -23.84
C TRP A 378 5.00 2.50 -24.92
N ASN A 379 5.06 2.97 -26.15
CA ASN A 379 5.62 2.19 -27.28
C ASN A 379 6.98 1.61 -26.92
N GLU A 380 7.77 2.37 -26.17
CA GLU A 380 9.04 1.94 -25.58
C GLU A 380 8.88 0.73 -24.63
N MET A 381 7.80 0.67 -23.85
CA MET A 381 7.57 -0.41 -22.90
C MET A 381 7.02 -1.68 -23.58
N ILE A 382 6.14 -1.51 -24.57
CA ILE A 382 5.66 -2.64 -25.40
C ILE A 382 6.83 -3.25 -26.15
N THR A 383 7.67 -2.41 -26.76
CA THR A 383 8.91 -2.86 -27.43
C THR A 383 9.84 -3.54 -26.43
N PHE A 384 10.03 -2.96 -25.26
CA PHE A 384 10.88 -3.54 -24.20
C PHE A 384 10.35 -4.91 -23.72
N GLN A 385 9.05 -5.06 -23.52
CA GLN A 385 8.44 -6.34 -23.13
C GLN A 385 8.65 -7.39 -24.23
N GLN A 386 8.46 -7.03 -25.50
CA GLN A 386 8.75 -7.91 -26.63
C GLN A 386 10.23 -8.31 -26.69
N GLU A 387 11.15 -7.37 -26.47
CA GLU A 387 12.59 -7.66 -26.39
C GLU A 387 12.92 -8.59 -25.23
N SER A 388 12.28 -8.40 -24.07
CA SER A 388 12.46 -9.28 -22.92
C SER A 388 11.88 -10.68 -23.16
N GLU A 389 10.76 -10.80 -23.88
CA GLU A 389 10.19 -12.10 -24.31
C GLU A 389 11.14 -12.81 -25.28
N HIS A 390 11.63 -12.11 -26.31
CA HIS A 390 12.61 -12.68 -27.26
C HIS A 390 13.89 -13.12 -26.56
N LEU A 391 14.37 -12.36 -25.56
CA LEU A 391 15.55 -12.74 -24.78
C LEU A 391 15.30 -14.02 -23.98
N LEU A 392 14.14 -14.16 -23.36
CA LEU A 392 13.76 -15.39 -22.65
C LEU A 392 13.67 -16.56 -23.62
N GLU A 393 13.00 -16.42 -24.76
CA GLU A 393 12.90 -17.44 -25.81
C GLU A 393 14.30 -17.86 -26.30
N ALA A 394 15.16 -16.89 -26.63
CA ALA A 394 16.55 -17.17 -27.05
C ALA A 394 17.33 -17.96 -25.96
N THR A 395 17.13 -17.63 -24.69
CA THR A 395 17.75 -18.35 -23.57
C THR A 395 17.26 -19.80 -23.49
N LEU A 396 15.96 -20.01 -23.68
CA LEU A 396 15.33 -21.34 -23.67
C LEU A 396 15.76 -22.21 -24.86
N ASP A 397 15.96 -21.57 -26.02
CA ASP A 397 16.46 -22.20 -27.25
C ASP A 397 17.98 -22.39 -27.24
N MET A 398 18.66 -21.90 -26.20
CA MET A 398 20.12 -21.92 -26.03
C MET A 398 20.86 -21.18 -27.17
N ASP A 399 20.24 -20.13 -27.73
CA ASP A 399 20.81 -19.25 -28.73
C ASP A 399 21.64 -18.16 -28.06
N GLU A 400 22.93 -18.46 -27.87
CA GLU A 400 23.89 -17.61 -27.14
C GLU A 400 24.07 -16.25 -27.83
N GLU A 401 24.11 -16.21 -29.17
CA GLU A 401 24.29 -14.97 -29.95
C GLU A 401 23.06 -14.04 -29.80
N ALA A 402 21.87 -14.60 -29.91
CA ALA A 402 20.62 -13.82 -29.70
C ALA A 402 20.49 -13.31 -28.26
N VAL A 403 20.98 -14.06 -27.27
CA VAL A 403 21.02 -13.60 -25.86
C VAL A 403 22.00 -12.44 -25.69
N GLU A 404 23.20 -12.52 -26.29
CA GLU A 404 24.20 -11.43 -26.27
C GLU A 404 23.64 -10.14 -26.86
N GLU A 405 23.05 -10.23 -28.06
CA GLU A 405 22.42 -9.10 -28.75
C GLU A 405 21.26 -8.51 -27.99
N GLY A 406 20.39 -9.36 -27.43
CA GLY A 406 19.22 -8.94 -26.62
C GLY A 406 19.64 -8.17 -25.37
N ILE A 407 20.65 -8.64 -24.64
CA ILE A 407 21.17 -7.96 -23.44
C ILE A 407 21.82 -6.62 -23.83
N GLU A 408 22.61 -6.59 -24.92
CA GLU A 408 23.26 -5.36 -25.39
C GLU A 408 22.25 -4.29 -25.78
N LYS A 409 21.20 -4.69 -26.50
CA LYS A 409 20.12 -3.79 -26.89
C LYS A 409 19.39 -3.19 -25.70
N ILE A 410 18.98 -4.04 -24.74
CA ILE A 410 18.32 -3.60 -23.52
C ILE A 410 19.21 -2.69 -22.69
N HIS A 411 20.50 -3.03 -22.58
CA HIS A 411 21.48 -2.20 -21.88
C HIS A 411 21.58 -0.81 -22.51
N THR A 412 21.68 -0.73 -23.81
CA THR A 412 21.92 0.52 -24.54
C THR A 412 20.67 1.41 -24.56
N GLU A 413 19.49 0.83 -24.80
CA GLU A 413 18.27 1.59 -25.02
C GLU A 413 17.53 1.95 -23.72
N TYR A 414 17.55 1.08 -22.71
CA TYR A 414 16.69 1.20 -21.53
C TYR A 414 17.43 1.47 -20.22
N VAL A 415 18.75 1.26 -20.17
CA VAL A 415 19.54 1.32 -18.93
C VAL A 415 20.66 2.36 -18.97
N SER A 416 20.60 3.29 -19.92
CA SER A 416 21.65 4.28 -20.21
C SER A 416 22.10 5.15 -19.01
N ASN A 417 21.27 5.26 -17.96
CA ASN A 417 21.56 6.06 -16.75
C ASN A 417 22.22 5.24 -15.62
N ILE A 418 22.33 3.93 -15.74
CA ILE A 418 23.06 3.12 -14.77
C ILE A 418 24.56 3.25 -15.08
N GLN A 419 25.34 3.72 -14.09
CA GLN A 419 26.79 3.69 -14.23
C GLN A 419 27.25 2.24 -14.31
N TYR A 420 27.58 1.78 -15.52
CA TYR A 420 27.97 0.40 -15.84
C TYR A 420 29.43 0.17 -15.49
N ASN A 421 29.72 -0.09 -14.23
CA ASN A 421 31.09 -0.10 -13.69
C ASN A 421 31.49 -1.41 -13.03
N ASN A 422 30.58 -2.32 -12.72
CA ASN A 422 30.86 -3.55 -11.98
C ASN A 422 29.76 -4.61 -12.19
N GLU A 423 29.97 -5.78 -11.61
CA GLU A 423 29.08 -6.92 -11.65
C GLU A 423 27.65 -6.63 -11.10
N ASN A 424 27.54 -5.74 -10.10
CA ASN A 424 26.23 -5.32 -9.57
C ASN A 424 25.42 -4.51 -10.59
N SER A 425 26.10 -3.71 -11.43
CA SER A 425 25.44 -2.98 -12.51
C SER A 425 24.92 -3.94 -13.58
N LEU A 426 25.72 -4.96 -13.94
CA LEU A 426 25.34 -6.03 -14.85
C LEU A 426 24.13 -6.82 -14.30
N SER A 427 24.15 -7.15 -13.01
CA SER A 427 23.02 -7.80 -12.32
C SER A 427 21.72 -6.98 -12.42
N SER A 428 21.81 -5.66 -12.33
CA SER A 428 20.64 -4.79 -12.47
C SER A 428 20.08 -4.78 -13.91
N VAL A 429 20.94 -4.72 -14.90
CA VAL A 429 20.53 -4.80 -16.32
C VAL A 429 19.83 -6.12 -16.62
N LEU A 430 20.39 -7.24 -16.14
CA LEU A 430 19.80 -8.56 -16.39
C LEU A 430 18.46 -8.76 -15.70
N ALA A 431 18.28 -8.22 -14.49
CA ALA A 431 16.98 -8.26 -13.84
C ALA A 431 15.89 -7.55 -14.66
N ILE A 432 16.28 -6.46 -15.33
CA ILE A 432 15.39 -5.73 -16.25
C ILE A 432 15.21 -6.55 -17.53
N ALA A 433 16.28 -7.06 -18.12
CA ALA A 433 16.24 -7.79 -19.37
C ALA A 433 15.32 -9.03 -19.34
N TYR A 434 15.27 -9.72 -18.20
CA TYR A 434 14.39 -10.88 -18.02
C TYR A 434 13.04 -10.56 -17.36
N LEU A 435 12.51 -9.34 -17.54
CA LEU A 435 11.23 -8.94 -16.95
C LEU A 435 10.07 -9.88 -17.33
N SER A 436 9.98 -10.30 -18.59
CA SER A 436 8.95 -11.20 -19.10
C SER A 436 8.98 -12.58 -18.45
N SER A 437 10.14 -13.01 -17.92
CA SER A 437 10.25 -14.29 -17.23
C SER A 437 9.31 -14.41 -16.03
N MET A 438 8.90 -13.29 -15.44
CA MET A 438 7.99 -13.28 -14.27
C MET A 438 6.58 -13.78 -14.60
N GLU A 439 6.22 -13.93 -15.86
CA GLU A 439 4.99 -14.60 -16.27
C GLU A 439 5.05 -16.11 -15.96
N TYR A 440 6.17 -16.75 -16.23
CA TYR A 440 6.37 -18.21 -16.18
C TYR A 440 7.14 -18.65 -14.94
N TYR A 441 7.97 -17.78 -14.37
CA TYR A 441 8.84 -18.03 -13.24
C TYR A 441 8.41 -17.26 -11.99
N PHE A 442 8.76 -17.79 -10.82
CA PHE A 442 8.76 -16.97 -9.61
C PHE A 442 9.77 -15.84 -9.74
N LYS A 443 9.60 -14.78 -8.90
CA LYS A 443 10.58 -13.71 -8.82
C LYS A 443 12.00 -14.28 -8.69
N PRO A 444 12.94 -13.90 -9.57
CA PRO A 444 14.30 -14.43 -9.52
C PRO A 444 14.94 -14.24 -8.15
N VAL A 445 15.47 -15.30 -7.59
CA VAL A 445 16.22 -15.24 -6.34
C VAL A 445 17.64 -14.76 -6.66
N ARG A 446 18.03 -13.62 -6.10
CA ARG A 446 19.39 -13.09 -6.19
C ARG A 446 20.25 -13.60 -5.04
N GLU A 447 21.51 -13.89 -5.32
CA GLU A 447 22.46 -14.36 -4.30
C GLU A 447 21.92 -15.57 -3.52
N LEU A 448 21.31 -16.53 -4.22
CA LEU A 448 20.82 -17.75 -3.58
C LEU A 448 22.01 -18.53 -2.99
N PRO A 449 22.00 -18.83 -1.69
CA PRO A 449 23.03 -19.70 -1.09
C PRO A 449 22.97 -21.08 -1.75
N THR A 450 24.06 -21.48 -2.41
CA THR A 450 24.12 -22.71 -3.19
C THR A 450 25.39 -23.46 -2.83
N GLY A 451 25.26 -24.62 -2.19
CA GLY A 451 26.41 -25.47 -1.90
C GLY A 451 27.59 -24.72 -1.25
N ARG A 452 28.62 -24.40 -2.02
CA ARG A 452 29.84 -23.71 -1.60
C ARG A 452 29.93 -22.23 -2.02
N GLY A 453 28.81 -21.60 -2.43
CA GLY A 453 28.79 -20.20 -2.88
C GLY A 453 27.38 -19.67 -3.04
N PHE A 454 27.25 -18.64 -3.88
CA PHE A 454 25.97 -17.99 -4.21
C PHE A 454 25.86 -17.91 -5.73
N ALA A 455 24.72 -18.34 -6.30
CA ALA A 455 24.38 -18.05 -7.68
C ALA A 455 23.84 -16.62 -7.79
N ASP A 456 24.25 -15.89 -8.82
CA ASP A 456 23.83 -14.49 -8.99
C ASP A 456 22.33 -14.38 -9.22
N PHE A 457 21.74 -15.29 -10.04
CA PHE A 457 20.29 -15.45 -10.20
C PHE A 457 19.89 -16.91 -10.33
N VAL A 458 18.75 -17.22 -9.75
CA VAL A 458 18.05 -18.50 -9.99
C VAL A 458 16.60 -18.20 -10.33
N PHE A 459 16.15 -18.72 -11.49
CA PHE A 459 14.77 -18.64 -11.96
C PHE A 459 14.13 -20.01 -11.78
N ILE A 460 13.10 -20.10 -10.96
CA ILE A 460 12.36 -21.33 -10.69
C ILE A 460 10.99 -21.19 -11.34
N PRO A 461 10.60 -22.07 -12.27
CA PRO A 461 9.28 -22.05 -12.89
C PRO A 461 8.16 -22.20 -11.86
N LYS A 462 7.04 -21.52 -12.10
CA LYS A 462 5.82 -21.71 -11.32
C LYS A 462 5.29 -23.13 -11.52
N PRO A 463 4.56 -23.73 -10.56
CA PRO A 463 4.13 -25.12 -10.63
C PRO A 463 3.39 -25.51 -11.90
N GLU A 464 2.61 -24.59 -12.47
CA GLU A 464 1.86 -24.79 -13.72
C GLU A 464 2.75 -24.86 -14.97
N TYR A 465 4.00 -24.40 -14.89
CA TYR A 465 4.94 -24.29 -16.02
C TYR A 465 6.16 -25.23 -15.91
N VAL A 466 6.27 -26.02 -14.83
CA VAL A 466 7.39 -26.93 -14.56
C VAL A 466 7.65 -27.93 -15.71
N SER A 467 6.61 -28.35 -16.42
CA SER A 467 6.74 -29.28 -17.55
C SER A 467 7.20 -28.64 -18.86
N SER A 468 7.12 -27.31 -18.95
CA SER A 468 7.37 -26.58 -20.20
C SER A 468 8.58 -25.64 -20.13
N TYR A 469 9.02 -25.28 -18.92
CA TYR A 469 10.10 -24.34 -18.69
C TYR A 469 11.17 -24.94 -17.77
N PRO A 470 12.46 -24.87 -18.14
CA PRO A 470 13.57 -25.29 -17.28
C PRO A 470 13.81 -24.29 -16.16
N ALA A 471 14.42 -24.73 -15.06
CA ALA A 471 15.01 -23.78 -14.12
C ALA A 471 16.29 -23.17 -14.74
N LEU A 472 16.53 -21.86 -14.50
CA LEU A 472 17.73 -21.18 -14.99
C LEU A 472 18.64 -20.86 -13.80
N VAL A 473 19.91 -21.26 -13.90
CA VAL A 473 20.96 -20.89 -12.94
C VAL A 473 21.95 -19.99 -13.65
N VAL A 474 21.98 -18.72 -13.26
CA VAL A 474 22.73 -17.68 -13.96
C VAL A 474 23.89 -17.20 -13.10
N GLU A 475 25.08 -17.14 -13.70
CA GLU A 475 26.31 -16.59 -13.10
C GLU A 475 26.86 -15.46 -13.95
N LEU A 476 27.19 -14.35 -13.32
CA LEU A 476 27.70 -13.15 -13.96
C LEU A 476 29.20 -13.03 -13.81
N LYS A 477 29.82 -12.44 -14.81
CA LYS A 477 31.23 -12.07 -14.76
C LYS A 477 31.45 -10.68 -15.36
N TRP A 478 32.44 -10.00 -14.83
CA TRP A 478 32.84 -8.67 -15.25
C TRP A 478 34.30 -8.66 -15.63
N ASN A 479 34.63 -8.34 -16.90
CA ASN A 479 36.00 -8.37 -17.46
C ASN A 479 36.70 -9.72 -17.27
N LYS A 480 35.98 -10.83 -17.39
CA LYS A 480 36.53 -12.20 -17.29
C LYS A 480 36.16 -13.01 -18.53
N ASN A 481 36.49 -14.28 -18.54
CA ASN A 481 36.08 -15.19 -19.60
C ASN A 481 34.72 -15.80 -19.21
N VAL A 482 33.74 -15.77 -20.11
CA VAL A 482 32.39 -16.33 -19.89
C VAL A 482 32.44 -17.82 -19.49
N LYS A 483 33.40 -18.60 -19.99
CA LYS A 483 33.61 -19.99 -19.57
C LYS A 483 33.85 -20.15 -18.08
N THR A 484 34.45 -19.14 -17.44
CA THR A 484 34.66 -19.16 -15.97
C THR A 484 33.37 -19.03 -15.20
N ALA A 485 32.31 -18.46 -15.77
CA ALA A 485 30.99 -18.43 -15.16
C ALA A 485 30.39 -19.84 -15.04
N LEU A 486 30.32 -20.57 -16.16
CA LEU A 486 29.82 -21.95 -16.17
C LEU A 486 30.69 -22.89 -15.33
N GLN A 487 32.02 -22.74 -15.38
CA GLN A 487 32.91 -23.52 -14.54
C GLN A 487 32.63 -23.28 -13.05
N GLN A 488 32.40 -22.03 -12.65
CA GLN A 488 32.03 -21.68 -11.27
C GLN A 488 30.70 -22.32 -10.84
N ILE A 489 29.67 -22.29 -11.70
CA ILE A 489 28.39 -22.95 -11.42
C ILE A 489 28.60 -24.44 -11.12
N LYS A 490 29.42 -25.11 -11.94
CA LYS A 490 29.70 -26.56 -11.81
C LYS A 490 30.55 -26.87 -10.59
N GLU A 491 31.67 -26.13 -10.37
CA GLU A 491 32.61 -26.38 -9.27
C GLU A 491 31.97 -26.11 -7.89
N LYS A 492 31.08 -25.14 -7.81
CA LYS A 492 30.39 -24.79 -6.57
C LYS A 492 29.07 -25.53 -6.36
N GLN A 493 28.73 -26.42 -7.28
CA GLN A 493 27.52 -27.26 -7.22
C GLN A 493 26.23 -26.44 -7.04
N TYR A 494 26.11 -25.31 -7.74
CA TYR A 494 24.91 -24.47 -7.67
C TYR A 494 23.60 -25.20 -8.03
N PRO A 495 23.57 -26.15 -8.98
CA PRO A 495 22.37 -26.94 -9.25
C PRO A 495 21.85 -27.73 -8.05
N ASP A 496 22.71 -28.04 -7.05
CA ASP A 496 22.30 -28.78 -5.87
C ASP A 496 21.24 -28.02 -5.02
N SER A 497 21.19 -26.70 -5.14
CA SER A 497 20.15 -25.88 -4.47
C SER A 497 18.78 -25.97 -5.12
N VAL A 498 18.72 -26.49 -6.34
CA VAL A 498 17.48 -26.73 -7.10
C VAL A 498 17.27 -28.21 -7.40
N LEU A 499 17.94 -29.11 -6.66
CA LEU A 499 17.85 -30.57 -6.84
C LEU A 499 16.44 -31.13 -6.66
N ASP A 500 15.66 -30.51 -5.77
CA ASP A 500 14.24 -30.87 -5.57
C ASP A 500 13.38 -30.47 -6.77
N TYR A 501 13.89 -29.66 -7.68
CA TYR A 501 13.23 -29.32 -8.91
C TYR A 501 13.26 -30.51 -9.89
N THR A 502 12.10 -30.98 -10.30
CA THR A 502 11.96 -32.20 -11.12
C THR A 502 12.14 -31.99 -12.62
N GLY A 503 12.11 -30.71 -13.08
CA GLY A 503 12.28 -30.34 -14.48
C GLY A 503 13.74 -30.23 -14.94
N ASP A 504 13.92 -29.79 -16.17
CA ASP A 504 15.25 -29.49 -16.77
C ASP A 504 15.87 -28.26 -16.11
N ILE A 505 17.22 -28.17 -16.14
CA ILE A 505 17.97 -27.03 -15.64
C ILE A 505 18.92 -26.54 -16.74
N LEU A 506 18.92 -25.23 -17.01
CA LEU A 506 19.91 -24.58 -17.86
C LEU A 506 20.88 -23.78 -17.00
N LEU A 507 22.16 -23.91 -17.33
CA LEU A 507 23.25 -23.11 -16.73
C LEU A 507 23.58 -22.00 -17.71
N VAL A 508 23.50 -20.75 -17.26
CA VAL A 508 23.68 -19.57 -18.08
C VAL A 508 24.85 -18.75 -17.53
N GLY A 509 25.94 -18.63 -18.28
CA GLY A 509 27.05 -17.75 -17.96
C GLY A 509 26.98 -16.48 -18.79
N ILE A 510 27.08 -15.32 -18.15
CA ILE A 510 27.08 -14.01 -18.82
C ILE A 510 28.29 -13.20 -18.37
N ASN A 511 29.03 -12.63 -19.31
CA ASN A 511 30.16 -11.74 -19.04
C ASN A 511 29.99 -10.43 -19.80
N TYR A 512 30.42 -9.33 -19.19
CA TYR A 512 30.59 -8.05 -19.87
C TYR A 512 32.07 -7.69 -19.93
N ASP A 513 32.59 -7.42 -21.13
CA ASP A 513 33.97 -6.95 -21.35
C ASP A 513 33.98 -5.42 -21.53
N LYS A 514 34.53 -4.70 -20.55
CA LYS A 514 34.65 -3.24 -20.60
C LYS A 514 35.49 -2.68 -21.73
N LYS A 515 36.41 -3.49 -22.30
CA LYS A 515 37.34 -3.05 -23.38
C LYS A 515 36.63 -3.08 -24.73
N THR A 516 35.96 -4.19 -25.04
CA THR A 516 35.17 -4.34 -26.27
C THR A 516 33.80 -3.69 -26.14
N LYS A 517 33.30 -3.52 -24.92
CA LYS A 517 31.93 -3.10 -24.57
C LYS A 517 30.86 -4.08 -25.05
N GLU A 518 31.17 -5.35 -25.05
CA GLU A 518 30.29 -6.42 -25.52
C GLU A 518 29.91 -7.35 -24.38
N HIS A 519 28.71 -7.88 -24.49
CA HIS A 519 28.24 -8.98 -23.66
C HIS A 519 28.64 -10.31 -24.30
N GLN A 520 28.86 -11.32 -23.48
CA GLN A 520 29.16 -12.70 -23.92
C GLN A 520 28.26 -13.64 -23.12
N CYS A 521 27.65 -14.59 -23.79
CA CYS A 521 26.79 -15.61 -23.19
C CYS A 521 27.31 -17.01 -23.48
N LEU A 522 27.06 -17.94 -22.57
CA LEU A 522 27.28 -19.36 -22.80
C LEU A 522 26.19 -20.12 -22.03
N ILE A 523 25.51 -21.05 -22.70
CA ILE A 523 24.39 -21.78 -22.14
C ILE A 523 24.63 -23.29 -22.26
N GLU A 524 24.45 -24.02 -21.16
CA GLU A 524 24.59 -25.47 -21.15
C GLU A 524 23.39 -26.11 -20.41
N LYS A 525 22.92 -27.24 -20.92
CA LYS A 525 21.94 -28.06 -20.20
C LYS A 525 22.64 -28.85 -19.09
N TYR A 526 22.12 -28.80 -17.88
CA TYR A 526 22.63 -29.56 -16.76
C TYR A 526 22.12 -31.00 -16.81
N GLU A 527 23.02 -31.96 -16.91
CA GLU A 527 22.72 -33.39 -16.81
C GLU A 527 22.72 -33.78 -15.33
N LYS A 528 21.53 -34.12 -14.80
CA LYS A 528 21.43 -34.69 -13.45
C LYS A 528 22.08 -36.07 -13.44
N LEU A 529 23.13 -36.23 -12.62
CA LEU A 529 23.82 -37.52 -12.43
C LEU A 529 22.94 -38.54 -11.69
#